data_10495593c4589cf96ae5ef136271d362
#
_entry.id   10495593c4589cf96ae5ef136271d362
#
_cell.length_a   1.000
_cell.length_b   1.000
_cell.length_c   1.000
_cell.angle_alpha   90.00
_cell.angle_beta   90.00
_cell.angle_gamma   90.00
#
_symmetry.space_group_name_H-M   'P 1'
#
loop_
_entity.id
_entity.type
_entity.pdbx_description
1 polymer ?
#
loop_
_entity_poly.entity_id
_entity_poly.type
_entity_poly.pdbx_seq_one_letter_code
_entity_poly.pdbx_strand_id
1 'polypeptide(L)'
;MHTTNRDLAGYRVVAVHAHPDDEAITMGGTLADLAARGADVLVVTCTLGEEGEVIGEPYQQLTVDHADQLGGFRIRELQESLAAMGVRGAFLGGAGCYRDSGMAGSKAHENPRAFVHGGQGSVDKLAALLEAERPHLVLTYGPDGGYGHPDHIRAHEIAHAAAEQVGVPRILWAVRLAEETNALLPAEAPEGWRLPEDGELDGVAHSDVAVRLSHTAYSAKVAAMRAHATQ
;
A
#
# COMPACT_ATOMS: atom_id res chain seq x y z
N MET A 1 -13.28 -15.48 -27.75
CA MET A 1 -12.58 -16.02 -26.57
C MET A 1 -11.28 -15.25 -26.42
N HIS A 2 -11.20 -14.30 -25.47
CA HIS A 2 -9.92 -13.69 -25.13
C HIS A 2 -9.13 -14.73 -24.34
N THR A 3 -8.11 -15.29 -24.96
CA THR A 3 -7.09 -16.06 -24.23
C THR A 3 -6.41 -15.08 -23.29
N THR A 4 -6.68 -15.19 -21.99
CA THR A 4 -5.91 -14.48 -20.97
C THR A 4 -4.46 -14.91 -21.12
N ASN A 5 -3.61 -13.98 -21.52
CA ASN A 5 -2.16 -14.22 -21.63
C ASN A 5 -1.63 -14.44 -20.21
N ARG A 6 -1.23 -15.66 -19.88
CA ARG A 6 -0.67 -16.06 -18.59
C ARG A 6 0.86 -16.17 -18.67
N ASP A 7 1.48 -15.19 -19.28
CA ASP A 7 2.93 -15.13 -19.49
C ASP A 7 3.75 -15.00 -18.20
N LEU A 8 3.10 -14.65 -17.08
CA LEU A 8 3.71 -14.57 -15.75
C LEU A 8 3.36 -15.76 -14.84
N ALA A 9 2.82 -16.84 -15.39
CA ALA A 9 2.56 -18.05 -14.61
C ALA A 9 3.86 -18.58 -13.97
N GLY A 10 3.83 -18.81 -12.64
CA GLY A 10 4.99 -19.23 -11.85
C GLY A 10 5.83 -18.09 -11.27
N TYR A 11 5.60 -16.85 -11.67
CA TYR A 11 6.19 -15.70 -10.99
C TYR A 11 5.46 -15.39 -9.67
N ARG A 12 6.22 -15.03 -8.65
CA ARG A 12 5.73 -14.67 -7.31
C ARG A 12 6.16 -13.25 -7.00
N VAL A 13 5.20 -12.45 -6.57
CA VAL A 13 5.38 -11.03 -6.24
C VAL A 13 4.85 -10.78 -4.83
N VAL A 14 5.62 -10.09 -4.00
CA VAL A 14 5.16 -9.59 -2.71
C VAL A 14 5.16 -8.07 -2.75
N ALA A 15 4.02 -7.47 -2.44
CA ALA A 15 3.90 -6.02 -2.27
C ALA A 15 3.76 -5.69 -0.77
N VAL A 16 4.58 -4.77 -0.27
CA VAL A 16 4.61 -4.38 1.15
C VAL A 16 4.08 -2.97 1.30
N HIS A 17 2.98 -2.83 2.03
CA HIS A 17 2.27 -1.57 2.28
C HIS A 17 2.08 -1.33 3.77
N ALA A 18 2.00 -0.08 4.17
CA ALA A 18 1.84 0.33 5.55
C ALA A 18 0.40 0.14 6.05
N HIS A 19 -0.58 0.63 5.27
CA HIS A 19 -1.99 0.70 5.67
C HIS A 19 -2.91 0.04 4.63
N PRO A 20 -4.11 -0.37 5.04
CA PRO A 20 -5.18 -0.69 4.08
C PRO A 20 -5.54 0.55 3.27
N ASP A 21 -5.61 0.47 1.97
CA ASP A 21 -5.84 1.44 0.89
C ASP A 21 -4.59 1.72 0.05
N ASP A 22 -3.39 1.75 0.63
CA ASP A 22 -2.14 1.99 -0.08
C ASP A 22 -1.95 1.07 -1.29
N GLU A 23 -2.32 -0.21 -1.15
CA GLU A 23 -2.21 -1.19 -2.22
C GLU A 23 -3.08 -0.81 -3.43
N ALA A 24 -4.27 -0.23 -3.17
CA ALA A 24 -5.19 0.20 -4.22
C ALA A 24 -4.74 1.52 -4.85
N ILE A 25 -4.34 2.49 -4.02
CA ILE A 25 -3.95 3.84 -4.44
C ILE A 25 -2.66 3.79 -5.25
N THR A 26 -1.61 3.18 -4.70
CA THR A 26 -0.27 3.25 -5.27
C THR A 26 -0.05 2.25 -6.40
N MET A 27 -0.46 1.00 -6.22
CA MET A 27 -0.09 -0.11 -7.10
C MET A 27 -1.27 -0.93 -7.62
N GLY A 28 -2.52 -0.61 -7.30
CA GLY A 28 -3.67 -1.47 -7.55
C GLY A 28 -3.82 -1.93 -8.99
N GLY A 29 -3.57 -1.05 -9.95
CA GLY A 29 -3.58 -1.43 -11.37
C GLY A 29 -2.47 -2.41 -11.75
N THR A 30 -1.26 -2.20 -11.21
CA THR A 30 -0.10 -3.07 -11.45
C THR A 30 -0.32 -4.45 -10.82
N LEU A 31 -0.80 -4.50 -9.56
CA LEU A 31 -1.07 -5.76 -8.87
C LEU A 31 -2.14 -6.58 -9.60
N ALA A 32 -3.22 -5.93 -10.05
CA ALA A 32 -4.28 -6.57 -10.83
C ALA A 32 -3.78 -7.07 -12.21
N ASP A 33 -2.92 -6.31 -12.90
CA ASP A 33 -2.33 -6.74 -14.17
C ASP A 33 -1.43 -7.96 -13.99
N LEU A 34 -0.57 -7.95 -12.98
CA LEU A 34 0.30 -9.08 -12.65
C LEU A 34 -0.51 -10.35 -12.35
N ALA A 35 -1.56 -10.23 -11.52
CA ALA A 35 -2.45 -11.35 -11.20
C ALA A 35 -3.21 -11.86 -12.43
N ALA A 36 -3.75 -10.97 -13.27
CA ALA A 36 -4.45 -11.33 -14.50
C ALA A 36 -3.53 -12.06 -15.48
N ARG A 37 -2.23 -11.74 -15.50
CA ARG A 37 -1.21 -12.42 -16.29
C ARG A 37 -0.69 -13.72 -15.66
N GLY A 38 -1.21 -14.10 -14.51
CA GLY A 38 -0.95 -15.38 -13.86
C GLY A 38 0.15 -15.41 -12.83
N ALA A 39 0.69 -14.26 -12.42
CA ALA A 39 1.59 -14.18 -11.29
C ALA A 39 0.83 -14.48 -9.97
N ASP A 40 1.52 -15.11 -9.02
CA ASP A 40 1.06 -15.24 -7.65
C ASP A 40 1.46 -13.97 -6.89
N VAL A 41 0.48 -13.14 -6.54
CA VAL A 41 0.68 -11.84 -5.92
C VAL A 41 0.17 -11.88 -4.48
N LEU A 42 1.05 -11.52 -3.53
CA LEU A 42 0.72 -11.35 -2.12
C LEU A 42 0.93 -9.90 -1.71
N VAL A 43 -0.09 -9.29 -1.14
CA VAL A 43 0.00 -7.99 -0.45
C VAL A 43 0.21 -8.22 1.03
N VAL A 44 1.26 -7.62 1.59
CA VAL A 44 1.54 -7.59 3.03
C VAL A 44 1.25 -6.19 3.53
N THR A 45 0.28 -6.07 4.44
CA THR A 45 -0.09 -4.80 5.07
C THR A 45 0.42 -4.78 6.50
N CYS A 46 1.12 -3.71 6.89
CA CYS A 46 1.88 -3.69 8.14
C CYS A 46 1.03 -3.35 9.36
N THR A 47 0.04 -2.45 9.23
CA THR A 47 -0.87 -2.00 10.29
C THR A 47 -2.32 -2.15 9.84
N LEU A 48 -3.26 -1.68 10.65
CA LEU A 48 -4.67 -1.61 10.28
C LEU A 48 -5.11 -0.20 9.87
N GLY A 49 -4.19 0.78 9.86
CA GLY A 49 -4.48 2.17 9.52
C GLY A 49 -5.42 2.84 10.52
N GLU A 50 -5.20 2.60 11.80
CA GLU A 50 -6.08 3.03 12.89
C GLU A 50 -6.16 4.56 13.05
N GLU A 51 -5.11 5.27 12.62
CA GLU A 51 -4.98 6.73 12.73
C GLU A 51 -5.44 7.45 11.45
N GLY A 52 -5.99 6.71 10.48
CA GLY A 52 -6.43 7.26 9.20
C GLY A 52 -7.54 8.29 9.36
N GLU A 53 -7.55 9.29 8.48
CA GLU A 53 -8.66 10.24 8.36
C GLU A 53 -9.89 9.53 7.81
N VAL A 54 -11.03 9.68 8.50
CA VAL A 54 -12.26 9.01 8.09
C VAL A 54 -13.09 9.92 7.19
N ILE A 55 -13.31 9.49 5.96
CA ILE A 55 -14.20 10.15 5.01
C ILE A 55 -15.62 9.63 5.18
N GLY A 56 -16.60 10.52 5.12
CA GLY A 56 -18.00 10.18 5.20
C GLY A 56 -18.58 10.20 6.61
N GLU A 57 -19.70 10.93 6.76
CA GLU A 57 -20.41 11.15 8.03
C GLU A 57 -20.77 9.83 8.77
N PRO A 58 -21.21 8.75 8.12
CA PRO A 58 -21.61 7.53 8.83
C PRO A 58 -20.48 6.84 9.60
N TYR A 59 -19.21 7.11 9.25
CA TYR A 59 -18.06 6.40 9.79
C TYR A 59 -17.28 7.19 10.86
N GLN A 60 -17.64 8.44 11.12
CA GLN A 60 -16.91 9.34 12.03
C GLN A 60 -16.75 8.78 13.45
N GLN A 61 -17.67 7.93 13.89
CA GLN A 61 -17.58 7.30 15.20
C GLN A 61 -16.52 6.18 15.29
N LEU A 62 -15.93 5.77 14.17
CA LEU A 62 -14.89 4.71 14.14
C LEU A 62 -13.51 5.22 14.55
N THR A 63 -13.27 6.52 14.53
CA THR A 63 -11.96 7.13 14.78
C THR A 63 -11.42 6.85 16.19
N VAL A 64 -10.12 7.05 16.37
CA VAL A 64 -9.42 6.85 17.66
C VAL A 64 -9.97 7.76 18.78
N ASP A 65 -10.45 8.96 18.44
CA ASP A 65 -11.03 9.89 19.39
C ASP A 65 -12.45 9.50 19.84
N HIS A 66 -13.04 8.47 19.23
CA HIS A 66 -14.38 7.97 19.54
C HIS A 66 -14.33 6.48 19.95
N ALA A 67 -14.72 5.56 19.05
CA ALA A 67 -14.83 4.14 19.37
C ALA A 67 -13.51 3.37 19.18
N ASP A 68 -12.51 3.92 18.49
CA ASP A 68 -11.26 3.24 18.11
C ASP A 68 -11.50 1.89 17.40
N GLN A 69 -12.43 1.87 16.45
CA GLN A 69 -12.82 0.66 15.71
C GLN A 69 -12.43 0.71 14.22
N LEU A 70 -11.82 1.81 13.76
CA LEU A 70 -11.47 2.00 12.36
C LEU A 70 -10.62 0.86 11.81
N GLY A 71 -9.54 0.48 12.51
CA GLY A 71 -8.67 -0.61 12.08
C GLY A 71 -9.41 -1.94 11.88
N GLY A 72 -10.34 -2.27 12.77
CA GLY A 72 -11.18 -3.46 12.64
C GLY A 72 -12.09 -3.41 11.41
N PHE A 73 -12.65 -2.24 11.10
CA PHE A 73 -13.49 -2.02 9.93
C PHE A 73 -12.68 -2.14 8.63
N ARG A 74 -11.48 -1.56 8.58
CA ARG A 74 -10.58 -1.56 7.43
C ARG A 74 -10.05 -2.96 7.06
N ILE A 75 -10.08 -3.94 7.98
CA ILE A 75 -9.76 -5.34 7.64
C ILE A 75 -10.69 -5.84 6.55
N ARG A 76 -11.99 -5.53 6.63
CA ARG A 76 -12.97 -5.95 5.63
C ARG A 76 -12.77 -5.19 4.32
N GLU A 77 -12.55 -3.89 4.39
CA GLU A 77 -12.29 -3.06 3.21
C GLU A 77 -11.08 -3.58 2.43
N LEU A 78 -9.98 -3.90 3.11
CA LEU A 78 -8.81 -4.51 2.50
C LEU A 78 -9.12 -5.85 1.85
N GLN A 79 -9.91 -6.72 2.50
CA GLN A 79 -10.29 -8.01 1.91
C GLN A 79 -11.09 -7.83 0.61
N GLU A 80 -12.01 -6.87 0.56
CA GLU A 80 -12.79 -6.55 -0.63
C GLU A 80 -11.92 -5.95 -1.74
N SER A 81 -10.97 -5.07 -1.38
CA SER A 81 -9.97 -4.50 -2.29
C SER A 81 -9.09 -5.58 -2.93
N LEU A 82 -8.51 -6.46 -2.12
CA LEU A 82 -7.67 -7.56 -2.59
C LEU A 82 -8.45 -8.53 -3.50
N ALA A 83 -9.71 -8.83 -3.15
CA ALA A 83 -10.57 -9.66 -3.99
C ALA A 83 -10.86 -8.99 -5.35
N ALA A 84 -11.08 -7.67 -5.39
CA ALA A 84 -11.28 -6.93 -6.63
C ALA A 84 -10.05 -6.99 -7.57
N MET A 85 -8.85 -7.02 -7.00
CA MET A 85 -7.59 -7.15 -7.75
C MET A 85 -7.21 -8.60 -8.06
N GLY A 86 -7.86 -9.59 -7.41
CA GLY A 86 -7.52 -11.01 -7.59
C GLY A 86 -6.19 -11.41 -6.95
N VAL A 87 -5.80 -10.78 -5.85
CA VAL A 87 -4.54 -11.01 -5.14
C VAL A 87 -4.76 -11.54 -3.73
N ARG A 88 -3.73 -12.18 -3.17
CA ARG A 88 -3.73 -12.66 -1.78
C ARG A 88 -3.32 -11.52 -0.83
N GLY A 89 -3.68 -11.63 0.44
CA GLY A 89 -3.29 -10.69 1.49
C GLY A 89 -2.82 -11.35 2.77
N ALA A 90 -1.94 -10.67 3.48
CA ALA A 90 -1.50 -11.02 4.83
C ALA A 90 -1.19 -9.75 5.63
N PHE A 91 -1.40 -9.79 6.93
CA PHE A 91 -0.91 -8.76 7.85
C PHE A 91 0.45 -9.17 8.41
N LEU A 92 1.39 -8.23 8.50
CA LEU A 92 2.73 -8.47 9.02
C LEU A 92 2.69 -8.89 10.49
N GLY A 93 2.99 -10.17 10.75
CA GLY A 93 2.90 -10.76 12.10
C GLY A 93 1.48 -11.02 12.58
N GLY A 94 0.48 -10.89 11.72
CA GLY A 94 -0.95 -11.01 12.04
C GLY A 94 -1.64 -9.66 12.22
N ALA A 95 -2.96 -9.62 12.03
CA ALA A 95 -3.76 -8.40 12.13
C ALA A 95 -3.58 -7.71 13.49
N GLY A 96 -3.23 -6.41 13.49
CA GLY A 96 -3.00 -5.62 14.71
C GLY A 96 -1.71 -5.95 15.46
N CYS A 97 -0.78 -6.70 14.87
CA CYS A 97 0.56 -6.90 15.45
C CYS A 97 1.26 -5.56 15.66
N TYR A 98 1.21 -4.71 14.67
CA TYR A 98 1.62 -3.32 14.75
C TYR A 98 0.41 -2.40 14.60
N ARG A 99 0.48 -1.23 15.26
CA ARG A 99 -0.52 -0.16 15.15
C ARG A 99 0.02 0.95 14.26
N ASP A 100 -0.86 1.61 13.55
CA ASP A 100 -0.56 2.81 12.80
C ASP A 100 0.11 3.86 13.71
N SER A 101 1.21 4.43 13.23
CA SER A 101 2.00 5.42 13.98
C SER A 101 1.49 6.85 13.80
N GLY A 102 0.57 7.06 12.86
CA GLY A 102 0.13 8.40 12.45
C GLY A 102 1.25 9.22 11.79
N MET A 103 0.94 10.45 11.47
CA MET A 103 1.90 11.41 10.91
C MET A 103 2.98 11.79 11.93
N ALA A 104 4.12 12.27 11.43
CA ALA A 104 5.23 12.71 12.27
C ALA A 104 4.78 13.70 13.36
N GLY A 105 5.11 13.41 14.61
CA GLY A 105 4.69 14.19 15.76
C GLY A 105 3.30 13.84 16.32
N SER A 106 2.62 12.84 15.78
CA SER A 106 1.37 12.32 16.33
C SER A 106 1.59 11.68 17.71
N LYS A 107 0.58 11.73 18.57
CA LYS A 107 0.54 10.99 19.83
C LYS A 107 0.53 9.47 19.63
N ALA A 108 0.12 8.99 18.46
CA ALA A 108 0.14 7.58 18.12
C ALA A 108 1.56 6.99 18.21
N HIS A 109 2.62 7.81 18.01
CA HIS A 109 4.01 7.39 18.22
C HIS A 109 4.31 6.94 19.65
N GLU A 110 3.55 7.37 20.65
CA GLU A 110 3.74 6.95 22.04
C GLU A 110 3.23 5.51 22.29
N ASN A 111 2.45 4.96 21.37
CA ASN A 111 1.94 3.60 21.48
C ASN A 111 3.09 2.59 21.32
N PRO A 112 3.32 1.68 22.28
CA PRO A 112 4.42 0.70 22.21
C PRO A 112 4.28 -0.27 21.01
N ARG A 113 3.10 -0.38 20.39
CA ARG A 113 2.87 -1.17 19.17
C ARG A 113 2.95 -0.32 17.90
N ALA A 114 3.21 0.99 17.98
CA ALA A 114 3.37 1.81 16.79
C ALA A 114 4.41 1.20 15.85
N PHE A 115 4.11 1.14 14.57
CA PHE A 115 4.92 0.40 13.59
C PHE A 115 6.34 0.97 13.46
N VAL A 116 6.51 2.27 13.68
CA VAL A 116 7.84 2.92 13.74
C VAL A 116 8.75 2.29 14.80
N HIS A 117 8.20 1.66 15.84
CA HIS A 117 8.94 0.97 16.88
C HIS A 117 9.19 -0.51 16.61
N GLY A 118 8.78 -1.03 15.45
CA GLY A 118 8.88 -2.44 15.09
C GLY A 118 10.31 -3.02 15.13
N GLY A 119 11.33 -2.17 15.02
CA GLY A 119 12.73 -2.54 15.12
C GLY A 119 13.11 -3.76 14.28
N GLN A 120 14.08 -4.53 14.72
CA GLN A 120 14.50 -5.75 14.04
C GLN A 120 13.37 -6.79 13.97
N GLY A 121 12.47 -6.84 14.94
CA GLY A 121 11.37 -7.80 14.96
C GLY A 121 10.40 -7.65 13.77
N SER A 122 10.23 -6.46 13.20
CA SER A 122 9.44 -6.27 11.98
C SER A 122 10.17 -6.78 10.73
N VAL A 123 11.48 -6.59 10.68
CA VAL A 123 12.35 -7.13 9.61
C VAL A 123 12.30 -8.66 9.62
N ASP A 124 12.50 -9.28 10.79
CA ASP A 124 12.52 -10.74 10.95
C ASP A 124 11.19 -11.38 10.52
N LYS A 125 10.05 -10.75 10.89
CA LYS A 125 8.73 -11.22 10.47
C LYS A 125 8.55 -11.15 8.95
N LEU A 126 8.99 -10.07 8.33
CA LEU A 126 8.91 -9.94 6.88
C LEU A 126 9.89 -10.91 6.19
N ALA A 127 11.10 -11.06 6.70
CA ALA A 127 12.07 -12.00 6.17
C ALA A 127 11.55 -13.45 6.20
N ALA A 128 10.95 -13.88 7.32
CA ALA A 128 10.34 -15.20 7.41
C ALA A 128 9.20 -15.41 6.39
N LEU A 129 8.40 -14.37 6.14
CA LEU A 129 7.37 -14.41 5.10
C LEU A 129 7.99 -14.50 3.71
N LEU A 130 8.99 -13.68 3.40
CA LEU A 130 9.67 -13.68 2.10
C LEU A 130 10.41 -15.01 1.85
N GLU A 131 11.00 -15.61 2.90
CA GLU A 131 11.62 -16.93 2.81
C GLU A 131 10.60 -18.04 2.45
N ALA A 132 9.40 -17.97 3.04
CA ALA A 132 8.32 -18.92 2.74
C ALA A 132 7.75 -18.71 1.32
N GLU A 133 7.47 -17.49 0.93
CA GLU A 133 6.88 -17.12 -0.36
C GLU A 133 7.89 -17.19 -1.52
N ARG A 134 9.18 -16.97 -1.26
CA ARG A 134 10.27 -16.94 -2.25
C ARG A 134 9.93 -16.05 -3.46
N PRO A 135 9.66 -14.76 -3.28
CA PRO A 135 9.26 -13.89 -4.36
C PRO A 135 10.42 -13.65 -5.35
N HIS A 136 10.08 -13.43 -6.61
CA HIS A 136 11.01 -12.95 -7.64
C HIS A 136 11.12 -11.42 -7.63
N LEU A 137 10.11 -10.76 -7.06
CA LEU A 137 9.99 -9.32 -7.00
C LEU A 137 9.30 -8.90 -5.69
N VAL A 138 9.87 -7.90 -5.03
CA VAL A 138 9.21 -7.14 -3.97
C VAL A 138 8.85 -5.76 -4.50
N LEU A 139 7.64 -5.29 -4.20
CA LEU A 139 7.15 -3.96 -4.49
C LEU A 139 6.93 -3.21 -3.18
N THR A 140 7.30 -1.94 -3.09
CA THR A 140 7.09 -1.10 -1.90
C THR A 140 7.18 0.38 -2.26
N TYR A 141 7.21 1.27 -1.27
CA TYR A 141 7.42 2.71 -1.47
C TYR A 141 8.88 3.04 -1.75
N GLY A 142 9.13 4.27 -2.22
CA GLY A 142 10.46 4.89 -2.21
C GLY A 142 10.95 5.19 -0.78
N PRO A 143 12.21 5.63 -0.62
CA PRO A 143 12.82 5.88 0.69
C PRO A 143 12.17 7.03 1.48
N ASP A 144 11.46 7.91 0.80
CA ASP A 144 10.68 9.01 1.35
C ASP A 144 9.25 8.60 1.78
N GLY A 145 8.85 7.34 1.48
CA GLY A 145 7.49 6.85 1.71
C GLY A 145 6.44 7.48 0.80
N GLY A 146 6.87 8.22 -0.23
CA GLY A 146 6.02 8.88 -1.22
C GLY A 146 5.50 10.26 -0.81
N TYR A 147 5.23 10.51 0.47
CA TYR A 147 4.83 11.82 1.03
C TYR A 147 5.26 12.00 2.49
N GLY A 148 6.25 11.24 2.94
CA GLY A 148 6.86 11.40 4.25
C GLY A 148 6.11 10.74 5.41
N HIS A 149 5.13 9.86 5.16
CA HIS A 149 4.47 9.13 6.25
C HIS A 149 5.46 8.19 6.94
N PRO A 150 5.62 8.24 8.27
CA PRO A 150 6.61 7.44 8.99
C PRO A 150 6.47 5.93 8.76
N ASP A 151 5.24 5.42 8.68
CA ASP A 151 4.98 4.00 8.44
C ASP A 151 5.32 3.57 7.00
N HIS A 152 5.17 4.47 6.01
CA HIS A 152 5.60 4.18 4.63
C HIS A 152 7.12 4.10 4.53
N ILE A 153 7.83 5.03 5.19
CA ILE A 153 9.29 5.00 5.30
C ILE A 153 9.71 3.70 6.00
N ARG A 154 9.03 3.35 7.10
CA ARG A 154 9.32 2.10 7.81
C ARG A 154 9.05 0.85 6.98
N ALA A 155 7.96 0.82 6.19
CA ALA A 155 7.66 -0.27 5.28
C ALA A 155 8.74 -0.43 4.19
N HIS A 156 9.25 0.69 3.63
CA HIS A 156 10.40 0.70 2.74
C HIS A 156 11.64 0.09 3.40
N GLU A 157 12.02 0.56 4.60
CA GLU A 157 13.20 0.09 5.32
C GLU A 157 13.17 -1.41 5.58
N ILE A 158 12.04 -1.92 6.11
CA ILE A 158 11.94 -3.36 6.41
C ILE A 158 11.87 -4.22 5.15
N ALA A 159 11.25 -3.71 4.06
CA ALA A 159 11.20 -4.41 2.79
C ALA A 159 12.62 -4.62 2.22
N HIS A 160 13.45 -3.58 2.27
CA HIS A 160 14.84 -3.65 1.83
C HIS A 160 15.68 -4.59 2.72
N ALA A 161 15.63 -4.39 4.03
CA ALA A 161 16.40 -5.21 4.98
C ALA A 161 16.02 -6.70 4.91
N ALA A 162 14.72 -7.00 4.85
CA ALA A 162 14.24 -8.38 4.76
C ALA A 162 14.60 -9.03 3.40
N ALA A 163 14.43 -8.27 2.31
CA ALA A 163 14.75 -8.77 0.98
C ALA A 163 16.25 -9.05 0.80
N GLU A 164 17.12 -8.21 1.35
CA GLU A 164 18.57 -8.43 1.38
C GLU A 164 18.91 -9.68 2.19
N GLN A 165 18.31 -9.84 3.37
CA GLN A 165 18.55 -10.98 4.28
C GLN A 165 18.24 -12.32 3.61
N VAL A 166 17.18 -12.42 2.80
CA VAL A 166 16.75 -13.66 2.15
C VAL A 166 17.16 -13.77 0.68
N GLY A 167 17.80 -12.74 0.13
CA GLY A 167 18.31 -12.73 -1.24
C GLY A 167 17.22 -12.61 -2.31
N VAL A 168 16.23 -11.75 -2.10
CA VAL A 168 15.22 -11.45 -3.13
C VAL A 168 15.90 -10.82 -4.36
N PRO A 169 15.64 -11.34 -5.59
CA PRO A 169 16.37 -10.90 -6.78
C PRO A 169 16.15 -9.42 -7.16
N ARG A 170 14.97 -8.86 -6.83
CA ARG A 170 14.60 -7.50 -7.26
C ARG A 170 13.61 -6.85 -6.31
N ILE A 171 13.84 -5.54 -6.08
CA ILE A 171 12.88 -4.63 -5.43
C ILE A 171 12.60 -3.49 -6.39
N LEU A 172 11.34 -3.09 -6.51
CA LEU A 172 10.91 -1.90 -7.23
C LEU A 172 10.04 -1.04 -6.32
N TRP A 173 10.10 0.27 -6.53
CA TRP A 173 9.32 1.26 -5.79
C TRP A 173 8.20 1.84 -6.64
N ALA A 174 7.04 2.05 -6.02
CA ALA A 174 6.01 2.89 -6.60
C ALA A 174 6.48 4.35 -6.54
N VAL A 175 6.44 5.02 -7.66
CA VAL A 175 6.80 6.43 -7.77
C VAL A 175 5.75 7.19 -8.55
N ARG A 176 5.62 8.48 -8.30
CA ARG A 176 4.84 9.40 -9.12
C ARG A 176 5.77 10.15 -10.06
N LEU A 177 5.34 10.34 -11.30
CA LEU A 177 6.02 11.23 -12.25
C LEU A 177 5.51 12.65 -12.01
N ALA A 178 6.39 13.55 -11.60
CA ALA A 178 6.03 14.92 -11.20
C ALA A 178 5.30 15.67 -12.33
N GLU A 179 5.80 15.61 -13.55
CA GLU A 179 5.19 16.28 -14.70
C GLU A 179 3.78 15.74 -15.00
N GLU A 180 3.61 14.42 -15.01
CA GLU A 180 2.32 13.80 -15.29
C GLU A 180 1.30 14.08 -14.17
N THR A 181 1.74 14.05 -12.91
CA THR A 181 0.89 14.34 -11.76
C THR A 181 0.38 15.78 -11.81
N ASN A 182 1.29 16.74 -12.02
CA ASN A 182 0.93 18.15 -12.12
C ASN A 182 -0.02 18.44 -13.29
N ALA A 183 0.17 17.76 -14.43
CA ALA A 183 -0.71 17.90 -15.59
C ALA A 183 -2.14 17.38 -15.36
N LEU A 184 -2.35 16.51 -14.36
CA LEU A 184 -3.65 15.95 -14.02
C LEU A 184 -4.38 16.73 -12.92
N LEU A 185 -3.71 17.67 -12.25
CA LEU A 185 -4.36 18.51 -11.23
C LEU A 185 -5.44 19.38 -11.87
N PRO A 186 -6.63 19.51 -11.25
CA PRO A 186 -7.66 20.40 -11.73
C PRO A 186 -7.21 21.86 -11.59
N ALA A 187 -7.72 22.75 -12.45
CA ALA A 187 -7.41 24.18 -12.38
C ALA A 187 -7.94 24.84 -11.09
N GLU A 188 -9.02 24.29 -10.54
CA GLU A 188 -9.66 24.74 -9.30
C GLU A 188 -9.96 23.53 -8.43
N ALA A 189 -9.76 23.67 -7.11
CA ALA A 189 -10.09 22.59 -6.18
C ALA A 189 -11.62 22.37 -6.17
N PRO A 190 -12.08 21.09 -6.15
CA PRO A 190 -13.48 20.78 -5.88
C PRO A 190 -13.94 21.35 -4.53
N GLU A 191 -15.26 21.52 -4.37
CA GLU A 191 -15.83 22.01 -3.11
C GLU A 191 -15.42 21.12 -1.92
N GLY A 192 -14.91 21.74 -0.86
CA GLY A 192 -14.40 21.03 0.32
C GLY A 192 -12.96 20.52 0.20
N TRP A 193 -12.31 20.72 -0.94
CA TRP A 193 -10.93 20.31 -1.19
C TRP A 193 -10.03 21.54 -1.40
N ARG A 194 -8.73 21.35 -1.23
CA ARG A 194 -7.71 22.32 -1.66
C ARG A 194 -6.76 21.71 -2.68
N LEU A 195 -6.14 22.52 -3.48
CA LEU A 195 -5.01 22.07 -4.30
C LEU A 195 -3.80 21.82 -3.39
N PRO A 196 -2.92 20.86 -3.77
CA PRO A 196 -1.70 20.64 -3.03
C PRO A 196 -0.80 21.87 -3.06
N GLU A 197 -0.08 22.10 -1.99
CA GLU A 197 0.98 23.11 -1.94
C GLU A 197 2.25 22.61 -2.64
N ASP A 198 3.16 23.53 -2.97
CA ASP A 198 4.44 23.19 -3.55
C ASP A 198 5.21 22.24 -2.63
N GLY A 199 5.62 21.07 -3.17
CA GLY A 199 6.31 20.02 -2.42
C GLY A 199 5.41 18.99 -1.71
N GLU A 200 4.11 19.15 -1.68
CA GLU A 200 3.20 18.12 -1.11
C GLU A 200 3.04 16.90 -2.03
N LEU A 201 3.15 17.11 -3.33
CA LEU A 201 3.07 16.05 -4.34
C LEU A 201 4.41 15.90 -5.06
N ASP A 202 5.48 15.81 -4.32
CA ASP A 202 6.79 15.54 -4.89
C ASP A 202 6.77 14.24 -5.68
N GLY A 203 7.48 14.24 -6.79
CA GLY A 203 7.59 13.10 -7.68
C GLY A 203 8.98 13.04 -8.32
N VAL A 204 9.25 11.95 -9.00
CA VAL A 204 10.49 11.76 -9.76
C VAL A 204 10.34 12.29 -11.18
N ALA A 205 11.47 12.67 -11.80
CA ALA A 205 11.46 13.15 -13.18
C ALA A 205 11.24 12.01 -14.20
N HIS A 206 11.62 10.79 -13.86
CA HIS A 206 11.48 9.60 -14.71
C HIS A 206 11.39 8.34 -13.87
N SER A 207 10.85 7.28 -14.45
CA SER A 207 10.80 5.93 -13.85
C SER A 207 11.49 4.92 -14.75
N ASP A 208 12.09 3.88 -14.16
CA ASP A 208 12.72 2.78 -14.90
C ASP A 208 11.69 1.83 -15.52
N VAL A 209 10.50 1.77 -14.93
CA VAL A 209 9.42 0.86 -15.35
C VAL A 209 8.09 1.62 -15.34
N ALA A 210 7.38 1.56 -16.45
CA ALA A 210 6.01 2.06 -16.58
C ALA A 210 5.09 0.90 -16.98
N VAL A 211 4.05 0.67 -16.19
CA VAL A 211 3.03 -0.36 -16.47
C VAL A 211 1.82 0.29 -17.12
N ARG A 212 1.62 -0.01 -18.40
CA ARG A 212 0.38 0.41 -19.09
C ARG A 212 -0.77 -0.49 -18.67
N LEU A 213 -1.72 0.06 -17.96
CA LEU A 213 -2.87 -0.71 -17.48
C LEU A 213 -3.79 -1.10 -18.64
N SER A 214 -4.20 -2.36 -18.65
CA SER A 214 -5.34 -2.81 -19.46
C SER A 214 -6.63 -2.22 -18.87
N HIS A 215 -7.71 -2.20 -19.67
CA HIS A 215 -9.02 -1.78 -19.18
C HIS A 215 -9.48 -2.61 -17.96
N THR A 216 -9.18 -3.91 -17.96
CA THR A 216 -9.52 -4.81 -16.85
C THR A 216 -8.73 -4.45 -15.59
N ALA A 217 -7.42 -4.23 -15.69
CA ALA A 217 -6.58 -3.83 -14.57
C ALA A 217 -6.97 -2.46 -14.00
N TYR A 218 -7.31 -1.50 -14.89
CA TYR A 218 -7.83 -0.21 -14.48
C TYR A 218 -9.17 -0.34 -13.72
N SER A 219 -10.11 -1.14 -14.25
CA SER A 219 -11.40 -1.37 -13.60
C SER A 219 -11.24 -2.06 -12.25
N ALA A 220 -10.30 -3.01 -12.13
CA ALA A 220 -9.98 -3.66 -10.86
C ALA A 220 -9.41 -2.66 -9.83
N LYS A 221 -8.49 -1.77 -10.25
CA LYS A 221 -7.99 -0.67 -9.40
C LYS A 221 -9.13 0.21 -8.89
N VAL A 222 -10.03 0.64 -9.78
CA VAL A 222 -11.18 1.48 -9.38
C VAL A 222 -12.09 0.75 -8.38
N ALA A 223 -12.32 -0.55 -8.59
CA ALA A 223 -13.12 -1.35 -7.66
C ALA A 223 -12.42 -1.52 -6.30
N ALA A 224 -11.10 -1.75 -6.29
CA ALA A 224 -10.30 -1.82 -5.09
C ALA A 224 -10.34 -0.50 -4.29
N MET A 225 -10.15 0.64 -4.94
CA MET A 225 -10.27 1.96 -4.28
C MET A 225 -11.66 2.18 -3.68
N ARG A 226 -12.72 1.77 -4.38
CA ARG A 226 -14.11 1.89 -3.87
C ARG A 226 -14.42 0.99 -2.69
N ALA A 227 -13.63 -0.06 -2.47
CA ALA A 227 -13.79 -0.94 -1.32
C ALA A 227 -13.39 -0.25 -0.01
N HIS A 228 -12.50 0.76 -0.08
CA HIS A 228 -12.07 1.57 1.07
C HIS A 228 -13.04 2.74 1.29
N ALA A 229 -14.24 2.42 1.75
CA ALA A 229 -15.34 3.39 1.91
C ALA A 229 -15.11 4.42 3.02
N THR A 230 -14.18 4.13 3.95
CA THR A 230 -13.82 5.02 5.05
C THR A 230 -12.68 5.98 4.71
N GLN A 231 -12.03 5.81 3.53
CA GLN A 231 -10.82 6.54 3.09
C GLN A 231 -11.03 7.35 1.83
#